data_cce7b7de4638d52cda81c2b0e48ed263
#
_entry.id   cce7b7de4638d52cda81c2b0e48ed263
#
_cell.length_a   1.000
_cell.length_b   1.000
_cell.length_c   1.000
_cell.angle_alpha   90.00
_cell.angle_beta   90.00
_cell.angle_gamma   90.00
#
_symmetry.space_group_name_H-M   'P 1'
#
loop_
_entity.id
_entity.type
_entity.pdbx_description
1 polymer ?
#
loop_
_entity_poly.entity_id
_entity_poly.type
_entity_poly.pdbx_seq_one_letter_code
_entity_poly.pdbx_strand_id
1 'polypeptide(L)'
;DASGNLDIIFNNLADYLEESAKIKQKVFSALTYPIVLIGFSIVVIISLLVFVLPQVVGQFVKAGAELPLITKILLSLSNNIFFIVIGLLIIIFVATFAYKKYVSNMKNLLKVHKFLIEIPVAGKFFLISELERFSSTMSLLLESGTNLDKALGEASKIFCNKYLSSLIINAKNDVVEGKDFIFSLKSTNIFPDIFIQLVSSGYKSGNLIKMFDKV
;
A
#
# COMPACT_ATOMS: atom_id res chain seq x y z
N ASP A 1 17.04 29.23 -22.37
CA ASP A 1 16.82 27.80 -22.60
C ASP A 1 16.10 27.02 -21.48
N ALA A 2 15.29 27.73 -20.68
CA ALA A 2 14.43 27.07 -19.66
C ALA A 2 13.27 26.29 -20.27
N SER A 3 12.89 26.55 -21.52
CA SER A 3 11.79 25.87 -22.21
C SER A 3 12.14 24.43 -22.67
N GLY A 4 13.39 24.19 -23.08
CA GLY A 4 13.81 22.86 -23.51
C GLY A 4 13.87 21.83 -22.37
N ASN A 5 14.18 22.26 -21.16
CA ASN A 5 14.17 21.39 -19.98
C ASN A 5 12.75 21.07 -19.52
N LEU A 6 11.81 21.99 -19.73
CA LEU A 6 10.42 21.80 -19.32
C LEU A 6 9.73 20.69 -20.13
N ASP A 7 9.97 20.65 -21.45
CA ASP A 7 9.41 19.62 -22.34
C ASP A 7 9.94 18.22 -21.99
N ILE A 8 11.23 18.09 -21.65
CA ILE A 8 11.82 16.82 -21.22
C ILE A 8 11.20 16.36 -19.89
N ILE A 9 11.03 17.28 -18.93
CA ILE A 9 10.42 16.97 -17.62
C ILE A 9 8.97 16.54 -17.80
N PHE A 10 8.19 17.23 -18.66
CA PHE A 10 6.81 16.84 -18.93
C PHE A 10 6.70 15.48 -19.64
N ASN A 11 7.57 15.19 -20.58
CA ASN A 11 7.60 13.90 -21.24
C ASN A 11 7.96 12.76 -20.27
N ASN A 12 9.00 12.93 -19.45
CA ASN A 12 9.38 11.95 -18.43
C ASN A 12 8.26 11.72 -17.41
N LEU A 13 7.58 12.79 -17.00
CA LEU A 13 6.42 12.68 -16.10
C LEU A 13 5.24 11.98 -16.76
N ALA A 14 4.98 12.26 -18.04
CA ALA A 14 3.93 11.60 -18.81
C ALA A 14 4.21 10.10 -18.95
N ASP A 15 5.44 9.72 -19.30
CA ASP A 15 5.88 8.33 -19.44
C ASP A 15 5.75 7.58 -18.09
N TYR A 16 6.19 8.21 -17.00
CA TYR A 16 6.04 7.65 -15.64
C TYR A 16 4.58 7.43 -15.26
N LEU A 17 3.71 8.42 -15.52
CA LEU A 17 2.28 8.30 -15.22
C LEU A 17 1.62 7.21 -16.06
N GLU A 18 2.01 7.10 -17.34
CA GLU A 18 1.51 6.06 -18.25
C GLU A 18 1.95 4.66 -17.80
N GLU A 19 3.22 4.48 -17.43
CA GLU A 19 3.75 3.22 -16.94
C GLU A 19 3.10 2.81 -15.60
N SER A 20 2.98 3.75 -14.67
CA SER A 20 2.26 3.55 -13.41
C SER A 20 0.80 3.16 -13.62
N ALA A 21 0.12 3.78 -14.58
CA ALA A 21 -1.25 3.43 -14.94
C ALA A 21 -1.35 2.02 -15.56
N LYS A 22 -0.40 1.65 -16.45
CA LYS A 22 -0.31 0.32 -17.05
C LYS A 22 -0.11 -0.77 -15.98
N ILE A 23 0.76 -0.53 -15.01
CA ILE A 23 1.00 -1.48 -13.90
C ILE A 23 -0.27 -1.65 -13.07
N LYS A 24 -0.92 -0.54 -12.66
CA LYS A 24 -2.20 -0.60 -11.93
C LYS A 24 -3.27 -1.36 -12.70
N GLN A 25 -3.39 -1.12 -14.00
CA GLN A 25 -4.34 -1.81 -14.85
C GLN A 25 -4.05 -3.31 -14.93
N LYS A 26 -2.78 -3.71 -15.09
CA LYS A 26 -2.37 -5.12 -15.10
C LYS A 26 -2.73 -5.82 -13.78
N VAL A 27 -2.43 -5.19 -12.65
CA VAL A 27 -2.77 -5.72 -11.31
C VAL A 27 -4.28 -5.85 -11.15
N PHE A 28 -5.03 -4.81 -11.51
CA PHE A 28 -6.49 -4.83 -11.42
C PHE A 28 -7.10 -5.93 -12.32
N SER A 29 -6.64 -6.05 -13.55
CA SER A 29 -7.08 -7.08 -14.49
C SER A 29 -6.76 -8.49 -13.96
N ALA A 30 -5.57 -8.70 -13.39
CA ALA A 30 -5.19 -9.98 -12.81
C ALA A 30 -6.05 -10.36 -11.57
N LEU A 31 -6.49 -9.37 -10.79
CA LEU A 31 -7.34 -9.58 -9.61
C LEU A 31 -8.82 -9.74 -9.96
N THR A 32 -9.27 -9.30 -11.12
CA THR A 32 -10.69 -9.34 -11.53
C THR A 32 -11.22 -10.77 -11.53
N TYR A 33 -10.49 -11.72 -12.13
CA TYR A 33 -10.92 -13.12 -12.19
C TYR A 33 -11.05 -13.77 -10.79
N PRO A 34 -10.06 -13.70 -9.89
CA PRO A 34 -10.20 -14.22 -8.53
C PRO A 34 -11.37 -13.57 -7.76
N ILE A 35 -11.56 -12.26 -7.89
CA ILE A 35 -12.66 -11.57 -7.19
C ILE A 35 -14.02 -12.04 -7.68
N VAL A 36 -14.20 -12.15 -9.00
CA VAL A 36 -15.46 -12.63 -9.61
C VAL A 36 -15.71 -14.09 -9.18
N LEU A 37 -14.69 -14.95 -9.25
CA LEU A 37 -14.81 -16.35 -8.86
C LEU A 37 -15.21 -16.53 -7.39
N ILE A 38 -14.53 -15.81 -6.48
CA ILE A 38 -14.83 -15.85 -5.04
C ILE A 38 -16.24 -15.29 -4.79
N GLY A 39 -16.58 -14.16 -5.40
CA GLY A 39 -17.92 -13.56 -5.27
C GLY A 39 -19.02 -14.49 -5.72
N PHE A 40 -18.86 -15.13 -6.88
CA PHE A 40 -19.81 -16.10 -7.40
C PHE A 40 -19.92 -17.33 -6.47
N SER A 41 -18.79 -17.86 -6.00
CA SER A 41 -18.78 -19.00 -5.08
C SER A 41 -19.51 -18.70 -3.78
N ILE A 42 -19.31 -17.50 -3.21
CA ILE A 42 -20.03 -17.06 -2.00
C ILE A 42 -21.53 -17.02 -2.24
N VAL A 43 -21.98 -16.46 -3.38
CA VAL A 43 -23.40 -16.40 -3.73
C VAL A 43 -24.00 -17.80 -3.86
N VAL A 44 -23.30 -18.73 -4.51
CA VAL A 44 -23.76 -20.13 -4.65
C VAL A 44 -23.82 -20.81 -3.28
N ILE A 45 -22.81 -20.67 -2.43
CA ILE A 45 -22.80 -21.27 -1.09
C ILE A 45 -23.96 -20.73 -0.24
N ILE A 46 -24.18 -19.42 -0.24
CA ILE A 46 -25.30 -18.82 0.50
C ILE A 46 -26.64 -19.33 -0.05
N SER A 47 -26.79 -19.41 -1.36
CA SER A 47 -28.00 -19.92 -2.00
C SER A 47 -28.29 -21.37 -1.59
N LEU A 48 -27.29 -22.23 -1.60
CA LEU A 48 -27.41 -23.62 -1.15
C LEU A 48 -27.76 -23.72 0.34
N LEU A 49 -27.14 -22.91 1.18
CA LEU A 49 -27.43 -22.90 2.62
C LEU A 49 -28.84 -22.41 2.92
N VAL A 50 -29.32 -21.38 2.22
CA VAL A 50 -30.62 -20.77 2.50
C VAL A 50 -31.77 -21.54 1.88
N PHE A 51 -31.64 -22.07 0.67
CA PHE A 51 -32.73 -22.68 -0.07
C PHE A 51 -32.71 -24.22 -0.03
N VAL A 52 -31.54 -24.83 -0.26
CA VAL A 52 -31.44 -26.28 -0.43
C VAL A 52 -31.33 -27.01 0.91
N LEU A 53 -30.46 -26.53 1.80
CA LEU A 53 -30.21 -27.17 3.08
C LEU A 53 -31.50 -27.36 3.92
N PRO A 54 -32.38 -26.38 4.11
CA PRO A 54 -33.60 -26.55 4.88
C PRO A 54 -34.57 -27.60 4.28
N GLN A 55 -34.61 -27.69 2.94
CA GLN A 55 -35.46 -28.67 2.25
C GLN A 55 -34.99 -30.11 2.48
N VAL A 56 -33.66 -30.32 2.35
CA VAL A 56 -33.03 -31.63 2.60
C VAL A 56 -33.22 -32.05 4.06
N VAL A 57 -32.91 -31.14 4.99
CA VAL A 57 -33.08 -31.38 6.43
C VAL A 57 -34.56 -31.71 6.78
N GLY A 58 -35.51 -31.00 6.18
CA GLY A 58 -36.93 -31.26 6.38
C GLY A 58 -37.34 -32.68 5.98
N GLN A 59 -36.74 -33.29 4.98
CA GLN A 59 -36.97 -34.66 4.58
C GLN A 59 -36.42 -35.66 5.63
N PHE A 60 -35.23 -35.44 6.16
CA PHE A 60 -34.64 -36.27 7.21
C PHE A 60 -35.45 -36.23 8.50
N VAL A 61 -35.92 -35.06 8.90
CA VAL A 61 -36.77 -34.92 10.10
C VAL A 61 -38.07 -35.66 9.94
N LYS A 62 -38.71 -35.63 8.75
CA LYS A 62 -39.92 -36.37 8.44
C LYS A 62 -39.71 -37.91 8.44
N ALA A 63 -38.51 -38.35 8.09
CA ALA A 63 -38.14 -39.75 8.14
C ALA A 63 -37.73 -40.25 9.54
N GLY A 64 -37.80 -39.41 10.57
CA GLY A 64 -37.42 -39.75 11.95
C GLY A 64 -35.92 -39.93 12.17
N ALA A 65 -35.07 -39.52 11.24
CA ALA A 65 -33.61 -39.69 11.33
C ALA A 65 -32.98 -38.53 12.15
N GLU A 66 -32.01 -38.90 13.00
CA GLU A 66 -31.23 -37.90 13.72
C GLU A 66 -30.25 -37.18 12.76
N LEU A 67 -30.19 -35.87 12.88
CA LEU A 67 -29.29 -35.06 12.09
C LEU A 67 -27.84 -35.10 12.64
N PRO A 68 -26.85 -35.33 11.78
CA PRO A 68 -25.43 -35.17 12.17
C PRO A 68 -25.13 -33.81 12.74
N LEU A 69 -24.15 -33.70 13.65
CA LEU A 69 -23.75 -32.44 14.29
C LEU A 69 -23.40 -31.35 13.28
N ILE A 70 -22.68 -31.71 12.21
CA ILE A 70 -22.29 -30.76 11.15
C ILE A 70 -23.51 -30.15 10.48
N THR A 71 -24.53 -30.97 10.21
CA THR A 71 -25.80 -30.49 9.59
C THR A 71 -26.56 -29.55 10.51
N LYS A 72 -26.57 -29.85 11.83
CA LYS A 72 -27.18 -28.95 12.84
C LYS A 72 -26.49 -27.58 12.89
N ILE A 73 -25.14 -27.56 12.82
CA ILE A 73 -24.35 -26.32 12.78
C ILE A 73 -24.65 -25.52 11.51
N LEU A 74 -24.63 -26.17 10.35
CA LEU A 74 -24.92 -25.53 9.07
C LEU A 74 -26.36 -24.97 9.01
N LEU A 75 -27.33 -25.68 9.56
CA LEU A 75 -28.71 -25.22 9.65
C LEU A 75 -28.84 -23.98 10.57
N SER A 76 -28.16 -24.01 11.71
CA SER A 76 -28.10 -22.85 12.61
C SER A 76 -27.46 -21.63 11.92
N LEU A 77 -26.39 -21.87 11.16
CA LEU A 77 -25.72 -20.82 10.37
C LEU A 77 -26.67 -20.25 9.29
N SER A 78 -27.36 -21.14 8.57
CA SER A 78 -28.34 -20.79 7.54
C SER A 78 -29.48 -19.93 8.11
N ASN A 79 -30.08 -20.38 9.23
CA ASN A 79 -31.21 -19.66 9.85
C ASN A 79 -30.80 -18.29 10.41
N ASN A 80 -29.54 -18.10 10.78
CA ASN A 80 -29.01 -16.87 11.36
C ASN A 80 -28.18 -16.04 10.38
N ILE A 81 -28.12 -16.39 9.09
CA ILE A 81 -27.23 -15.76 8.11
C ILE A 81 -27.46 -14.26 8.01
N PHE A 82 -28.70 -13.80 8.13
CA PHE A 82 -29.05 -12.39 8.12
C PHE A 82 -28.43 -11.63 9.31
N PHE A 83 -28.53 -12.20 10.51
CA PHE A 83 -27.92 -11.61 11.72
C PHE A 83 -26.39 -11.65 11.68
N ILE A 84 -25.81 -12.71 11.07
CA ILE A 84 -24.37 -12.84 10.90
C ILE A 84 -23.86 -11.76 9.94
N VAL A 85 -24.53 -11.54 8.81
CA VAL A 85 -24.17 -10.50 7.84
C VAL A 85 -24.27 -9.10 8.46
N ILE A 86 -25.37 -8.81 9.17
CA ILE A 86 -25.53 -7.53 9.89
C ILE A 86 -24.47 -7.36 10.95
N GLY A 87 -24.21 -8.39 11.76
CA GLY A 87 -23.15 -8.37 12.77
C GLY A 87 -21.77 -8.08 12.17
N LEU A 88 -21.46 -8.70 11.05
CA LEU A 88 -20.21 -8.46 10.32
C LEU A 88 -20.11 -7.02 9.80
N LEU A 89 -21.19 -6.48 9.24
CA LEU A 89 -21.24 -5.09 8.79
C LEU A 89 -21.06 -4.11 9.96
N ILE A 90 -21.68 -4.37 11.11
CA ILE A 90 -21.53 -3.56 12.31
C ILE A 90 -20.08 -3.62 12.81
N ILE A 91 -19.47 -4.81 12.85
CA ILE A 91 -18.06 -4.99 13.25
C ILE A 91 -17.14 -4.20 12.31
N ILE A 92 -17.32 -4.30 10.99
CA ILE A 92 -16.55 -3.54 10.01
C ILE A 92 -16.74 -2.04 10.23
N PHE A 93 -17.96 -1.58 10.45
CA PHE A 93 -18.26 -0.17 10.70
C PHE A 93 -17.59 0.34 11.98
N VAL A 94 -17.70 -0.39 13.07
CA VAL A 94 -17.06 -0.05 14.35
C VAL A 94 -15.54 -0.07 14.22
N ALA A 95 -14.98 -1.10 13.55
CA ALA A 95 -13.55 -1.21 13.32
C ALA A 95 -13.00 -0.04 12.48
N THR A 96 -13.69 0.34 11.41
CA THR A 96 -13.30 1.49 10.58
C THR A 96 -13.39 2.82 11.34
N PHE A 97 -14.42 2.99 12.16
CA PHE A 97 -14.57 4.18 13.01
C PHE A 97 -13.48 4.24 14.10
N ALA A 98 -13.24 3.13 14.78
CA ALA A 98 -12.18 3.01 15.78
C ALA A 98 -10.79 3.24 15.17
N TYR A 99 -10.53 2.66 13.98
CA TYR A 99 -9.29 2.89 13.23
C TYR A 99 -9.10 4.38 12.89
N LYS A 100 -10.12 5.04 12.33
CA LYS A 100 -10.04 6.48 12.03
C LYS A 100 -9.74 7.32 13.26
N LYS A 101 -10.39 7.01 14.39
CA LYS A 101 -10.14 7.70 15.67
C LYS A 101 -8.74 7.43 16.20
N TYR A 102 -8.25 6.19 16.11
CA TYR A 102 -6.90 5.80 16.53
C TYR A 102 -5.82 6.52 15.72
N VAL A 103 -5.99 6.55 14.39
CA VAL A 103 -5.05 7.16 13.43
C VAL A 103 -5.13 8.70 13.39
N SER A 104 -6.18 9.31 13.97
CA SER A 104 -6.29 10.77 14.13
C SER A 104 -5.14 11.37 14.95
N ASN A 105 -4.54 10.59 15.85
CA ASN A 105 -3.34 11.02 16.57
C ASN A 105 -2.09 10.71 15.75
N MET A 106 -1.27 11.73 15.47
CA MET A 106 -0.05 11.62 14.65
C MET A 106 0.92 10.54 15.15
N LYS A 107 1.07 10.39 16.48
CA LYS A 107 1.93 9.36 17.07
C LYS A 107 1.44 7.94 16.73
N ASN A 108 0.14 7.72 16.76
CA ASN A 108 -0.46 6.43 16.43
C ASN A 108 -0.41 6.16 14.93
N LEU A 109 -0.65 7.18 14.11
CA LEU A 109 -0.51 7.13 12.66
C LEU A 109 0.90 6.65 12.26
N LEU A 110 1.93 7.26 12.84
CA LEU A 110 3.32 6.87 12.55
C LEU A 110 3.60 5.41 12.95
N LYS A 111 3.06 4.94 14.10
CA LYS A 111 3.20 3.52 14.51
C LYS A 111 2.53 2.56 13.52
N VAL A 112 1.32 2.86 13.09
CA VAL A 112 0.59 2.04 12.11
C VAL A 112 1.34 2.02 10.77
N HIS A 113 1.80 3.18 10.31
CA HIS A 113 2.54 3.31 9.06
C HIS A 113 3.90 2.61 9.10
N LYS A 114 4.59 2.61 10.26
CA LYS A 114 5.79 1.82 10.50
C LYS A 114 5.50 0.32 10.42
N PHE A 115 4.47 -0.15 11.14
CA PHE A 115 4.07 -1.55 11.14
C PHE A 115 3.75 -2.08 9.73
N LEU A 116 3.07 -1.26 8.90
CA LEU A 116 2.75 -1.64 7.51
C LEU A 116 3.99 -1.93 6.66
N ILE A 117 5.10 -1.24 6.92
CA ILE A 117 6.37 -1.47 6.20
C ILE A 117 7.08 -2.73 6.73
N GLU A 118 6.89 -3.06 8.00
CA GLU A 118 7.50 -4.22 8.65
C GLU A 118 6.80 -5.55 8.29
N ILE A 119 5.64 -5.51 7.62
CA ILE A 119 4.93 -6.72 7.17
C ILE A 119 5.81 -7.47 6.15
N PRO A 120 6.12 -8.77 6.39
CA PRO A 120 6.93 -9.53 5.46
C PRO A 120 6.27 -9.60 4.07
N VAL A 121 7.05 -9.51 3.01
CA VAL A 121 6.66 -9.48 1.59
C VAL A 121 5.91 -8.21 1.19
N ALA A 122 4.71 -7.96 1.73
CA ALA A 122 3.89 -6.80 1.37
C ALA A 122 4.56 -5.47 1.75
N GLY A 123 5.17 -5.39 2.93
CA GLY A 123 5.87 -4.18 3.39
C GLY A 123 7.09 -3.86 2.54
N LYS A 124 7.86 -4.88 2.14
CA LYS A 124 9.02 -4.68 1.24
C LYS A 124 8.59 -4.17 -0.13
N PHE A 125 7.56 -4.77 -0.72
CA PHE A 125 7.03 -4.33 -2.01
C PHE A 125 6.53 -2.88 -1.94
N PHE A 126 5.78 -2.56 -0.89
CA PHE A 126 5.30 -1.19 -0.66
C PHE A 126 6.46 -0.21 -0.47
N LEU A 127 7.48 -0.56 0.33
CA LEU A 127 8.65 0.27 0.56
C LEU A 127 9.41 0.54 -0.74
N ILE A 128 9.67 -0.48 -1.56
CA ILE A 128 10.37 -0.32 -2.85
C ILE A 128 9.58 0.63 -3.77
N SER A 129 8.27 0.46 -3.87
CA SER A 129 7.42 1.35 -4.69
C SER A 129 7.41 2.80 -4.20
N GLU A 130 7.47 3.03 -2.88
CA GLU A 130 7.58 4.37 -2.29
C GLU A 130 8.98 4.98 -2.56
N LEU A 131 10.04 4.17 -2.47
CA LEU A 131 11.41 4.61 -2.75
C LEU A 131 11.65 4.92 -4.23
N GLU A 132 11.06 4.13 -5.14
CA GLU A 132 11.09 4.41 -6.58
C GLU A 132 10.47 5.78 -6.88
N ARG A 133 9.27 6.05 -6.35
CA ARG A 133 8.62 7.36 -6.53
C ARG A 133 9.43 8.52 -5.93
N PHE A 134 10.04 8.29 -4.77
CA PHE A 134 10.94 9.26 -4.16
C PHE A 134 12.14 9.54 -5.05
N SER A 135 12.79 8.50 -5.58
CA SER A 135 13.97 8.63 -6.44
C SER A 135 13.66 9.36 -7.75
N SER A 136 12.59 8.97 -8.41
CA SER A 136 12.13 9.64 -9.64
C SER A 136 11.84 11.11 -9.40
N THR A 137 11.20 11.45 -8.28
CA THR A 137 10.94 12.85 -7.92
C THR A 137 12.20 13.61 -7.57
N MET A 138 13.13 12.99 -6.83
CA MET A 138 14.43 13.60 -6.55
C MET A 138 15.19 13.90 -7.84
N SER A 139 15.22 12.96 -8.79
CA SER A 139 15.83 13.17 -10.12
C SER A 139 15.24 14.37 -10.83
N LEU A 140 13.92 14.42 -10.98
CA LEU A 140 13.19 15.52 -11.63
C LEU A 140 13.43 16.88 -10.96
N LEU A 141 13.39 16.94 -9.63
CA LEU A 141 13.61 18.19 -8.89
C LEU A 141 15.06 18.69 -9.02
N LEU A 142 16.02 17.78 -8.96
CA LEU A 142 17.43 18.15 -9.15
C LEU A 142 17.73 18.55 -10.59
N GLU A 143 17.11 17.88 -11.58
CA GLU A 143 17.22 18.22 -13.00
C GLU A 143 16.64 19.62 -13.30
N SER A 144 15.57 20.02 -12.60
CA SER A 144 15.02 21.38 -12.67
C SER A 144 15.87 22.44 -11.99
N GLY A 145 17.03 22.08 -11.41
CA GLY A 145 17.92 22.99 -10.70
C GLY A 145 17.49 23.30 -9.26
N THR A 146 16.55 22.53 -8.69
CA THR A 146 16.16 22.68 -7.29
C THR A 146 17.29 22.26 -6.36
N ASN A 147 17.60 23.08 -5.35
CA ASN A 147 18.60 22.76 -4.34
C ASN A 147 18.25 21.45 -3.60
N LEU A 148 19.27 20.72 -3.19
CA LEU A 148 19.15 19.38 -2.57
C LEU A 148 18.24 19.39 -1.34
N ASP A 149 18.37 20.36 -0.46
CA ASP A 149 17.54 20.53 0.75
C ASP A 149 16.05 20.73 0.43
N LYS A 150 15.78 21.57 -0.57
CA LYS A 150 14.40 21.81 -1.06
C LYS A 150 13.85 20.59 -1.78
N ALA A 151 14.66 19.92 -2.61
CA ALA A 151 14.28 18.70 -3.30
C ALA A 151 13.89 17.59 -2.31
N LEU A 152 14.68 17.38 -1.25
CA LEU A 152 14.33 16.44 -0.16
C LEU A 152 13.01 16.80 0.51
N GLY A 153 12.76 18.09 0.77
CA GLY A 153 11.53 18.56 1.38
C GLY A 153 10.30 18.30 0.51
N GLU A 154 10.38 18.56 -0.79
CA GLU A 154 9.28 18.33 -1.72
C GLU A 154 9.08 16.83 -1.97
N ALA A 155 10.14 16.06 -2.21
CA ALA A 155 10.08 14.63 -2.40
C ALA A 155 9.54 13.89 -1.17
N SER A 156 9.76 14.41 0.04
CA SER A 156 9.18 13.82 1.26
C SER A 156 7.66 13.84 1.30
N LYS A 157 7.01 14.76 0.58
CA LYS A 157 5.55 14.90 0.53
C LYS A 157 4.87 13.83 -0.34
N ILE A 158 5.63 13.20 -1.23
CA ILE A 158 5.12 12.16 -2.16
C ILE A 158 4.81 10.87 -1.45
N PHE A 159 5.49 10.57 -0.35
CA PHE A 159 5.22 9.38 0.43
C PHE A 159 3.77 9.33 0.91
N CYS A 160 3.03 8.29 0.52
CA CYS A 160 1.74 7.99 1.12
C CYS A 160 1.90 7.59 2.59
N ASN A 161 3.05 7.01 2.92
CA ASN A 161 3.41 6.60 4.27
C ASN A 161 4.02 7.76 5.06
N LYS A 162 3.29 8.26 6.07
CA LYS A 162 3.73 9.39 6.90
C LYS A 162 4.97 9.09 7.74
N TYR A 163 5.23 7.81 8.05
CA TYR A 163 6.46 7.44 8.75
C TYR A 163 7.68 7.62 7.83
N LEU A 164 7.61 7.15 6.57
CA LEU A 164 8.67 7.39 5.57
C LEU A 164 8.88 8.90 5.33
N SER A 165 7.79 9.63 5.13
CA SER A 165 7.83 11.10 4.98
C SER A 165 8.58 11.76 6.15
N SER A 166 8.29 11.35 7.40
CA SER A 166 8.94 11.92 8.58
C SER A 166 10.44 11.62 8.64
N LEU A 167 10.88 10.44 8.20
CA LEU A 167 12.29 10.07 8.15
C LEU A 167 13.06 10.94 7.15
N ILE A 168 12.49 11.20 5.98
CA ILE A 168 13.13 12.05 4.96
C ILE A 168 13.14 13.52 5.41
N ILE A 169 12.09 13.99 6.09
CA ILE A 169 12.09 15.34 6.68
C ILE A 169 13.22 15.48 7.71
N ASN A 170 13.45 14.46 8.54
CA ASN A 170 14.57 14.47 9.49
C ASN A 170 15.91 14.49 8.76
N ALA A 171 16.10 13.64 7.74
CA ALA A 171 17.30 13.66 6.92
C ALA A 171 17.53 15.02 6.24
N LYS A 172 16.47 15.66 5.73
CA LYS A 172 16.54 17.04 5.21
C LYS A 172 17.03 18.02 6.28
N ASN A 173 16.48 17.95 7.49
CA ASN A 173 16.87 18.85 8.59
C ASN A 173 18.35 18.65 8.96
N ASP A 174 18.82 17.40 9.01
CA ASP A 174 20.22 17.06 9.22
C ASP A 174 21.14 17.71 8.15
N VAL A 175 20.72 17.65 6.88
CA VAL A 175 21.45 18.29 5.76
C VAL A 175 21.46 19.82 5.90
N VAL A 176 20.35 20.44 6.28
CA VAL A 176 20.25 21.88 6.52
C VAL A 176 21.15 22.32 7.71
N GLU A 177 21.29 21.45 8.71
CA GLU A 177 22.21 21.64 9.85
C GLU A 177 23.68 21.42 9.48
N GLY A 178 23.99 21.06 8.23
CA GLY A 178 25.36 20.85 7.72
C GLY A 178 25.92 19.45 7.89
N LYS A 179 25.08 18.46 8.27
CA LYS A 179 25.48 17.04 8.30
C LYS A 179 25.64 16.52 6.86
N ASP A 180 26.47 15.50 6.70
CA ASP A 180 26.68 14.86 5.40
C ASP A 180 25.37 14.24 4.88
N PHE A 181 25.08 14.51 3.61
CA PHE A 181 23.85 14.06 2.95
C PHE A 181 23.71 12.54 2.94
N ILE A 182 24.79 11.83 2.59
CA ILE A 182 24.77 10.36 2.51
C ILE A 182 24.60 9.75 3.90
N PHE A 183 25.26 10.31 4.90
CA PHE A 183 25.10 9.90 6.29
C PHE A 183 23.64 10.10 6.75
N SER A 184 23.05 11.25 6.43
CA SER A 184 21.67 11.58 6.79
C SER A 184 20.65 10.62 6.14
N LEU A 185 20.84 10.27 4.87
CA LEU A 185 20.00 9.25 4.21
C LEU A 185 20.19 7.86 4.82
N LYS A 186 21.43 7.44 5.05
CA LYS A 186 21.74 6.13 5.63
C LYS A 186 21.14 5.96 7.03
N SER A 187 21.12 7.03 7.83
CA SER A 187 20.58 7.02 9.18
C SER A 187 19.07 6.74 9.25
N THR A 188 18.35 6.94 8.14
CA THR A 188 16.92 6.63 8.05
C THR A 188 16.63 5.12 8.09
N ASN A 189 17.60 4.28 7.74
CA ASN A 189 17.49 2.81 7.66
C ASN A 189 16.35 2.27 6.76
N ILE A 190 15.88 3.06 5.80
CA ILE A 190 14.83 2.63 4.86
C ILE A 190 15.38 2.28 3.48
N PHE A 191 16.55 2.81 3.15
CA PHE A 191 17.17 2.60 1.84
C PHE A 191 18.00 1.31 1.84
N PRO A 192 17.90 0.48 0.79
CA PRO A 192 18.82 -0.63 0.58
C PRO A 192 20.27 -0.16 0.48
N ASP A 193 21.22 -1.00 0.88
CA ASP A 193 22.65 -0.63 0.81
C ASP A 193 23.10 -0.28 -0.60
N ILE A 194 22.57 -0.97 -1.61
CA ILE A 194 22.88 -0.68 -3.02
C ILE A 194 22.41 0.73 -3.42
N PHE A 195 21.25 1.16 -2.93
CA PHE A 195 20.73 2.50 -3.15
C PHE A 195 21.71 3.55 -2.60
N ILE A 196 22.11 3.40 -1.33
CA ILE A 196 23.03 4.32 -0.65
C ILE A 196 24.38 4.37 -1.39
N GLN A 197 24.90 3.22 -1.87
CA GLN A 197 26.17 3.18 -2.63
C GLN A 197 26.04 3.94 -3.96
N LEU A 198 24.97 3.75 -4.72
CA LEU A 198 24.74 4.44 -5.99
C LEU A 198 24.61 5.95 -5.78
N VAL A 199 23.76 6.37 -4.84
CA VAL A 199 23.56 7.80 -4.53
C VAL A 199 24.85 8.43 -3.99
N SER A 200 25.63 7.72 -3.17
CA SER A 200 26.95 8.17 -2.69
C SER A 200 27.94 8.37 -3.83
N SER A 201 27.99 7.43 -4.77
CA SER A 201 28.84 7.55 -5.96
C SER A 201 28.45 8.76 -6.81
N GLY A 202 27.13 8.96 -7.03
CA GLY A 202 26.61 10.11 -7.76
C GLY A 202 26.89 11.44 -7.07
N TYR A 203 26.75 11.49 -5.75
CA TYR A 203 27.04 12.68 -4.96
C TYR A 203 28.50 13.11 -5.06
N LYS A 204 29.42 12.15 -4.95
CA LYS A 204 30.87 12.40 -5.05
C LYS A 204 31.32 12.78 -6.46
N SER A 205 30.69 12.24 -7.49
CA SER A 205 31.04 12.48 -8.89
C SER A 205 30.30 13.66 -9.54
N GLY A 206 29.39 14.32 -8.82
CA GLY A 206 28.54 15.38 -9.36
C GLY A 206 27.42 14.89 -10.30
N ASN A 207 27.19 13.57 -10.36
CA ASN A 207 26.19 12.93 -11.23
C ASN A 207 24.98 12.41 -10.43
N LEU A 208 24.57 13.14 -9.39
CA LEU A 208 23.52 12.71 -8.47
C LEU A 208 22.17 12.43 -9.16
N ILE A 209 21.82 13.27 -10.14
CA ILE A 209 20.59 13.16 -10.94
C ILE A 209 20.49 11.77 -11.58
N LYS A 210 21.55 11.39 -12.34
CA LYS A 210 21.58 10.08 -13.03
C LYS A 210 21.54 8.89 -12.08
N MET A 211 22.00 9.06 -10.84
CA MET A 211 21.98 7.96 -9.87
C MET A 211 20.58 7.79 -9.26
N PHE A 212 19.85 8.87 -9.04
CA PHE A 212 18.44 8.78 -8.64
C PHE A 212 17.52 8.23 -9.73
N ASP A 213 17.86 8.44 -11.00
CA ASP A 213 17.11 7.89 -12.13
C ASP A 213 17.34 6.36 -12.33
N LYS A 214 18.47 5.83 -11.87
CA LYS A 214 18.84 4.41 -12.02
C LYS A 214 18.41 3.50 -10.87
N VAL A 215 17.88 4.06 -9.82
CA VAL A 215 17.52 3.35 -8.58
C VAL A 215 16.02 3.12 -8.51
#